data_be0fb6aeabc50749bfa57015e6b92429
#
_entry.id   be0fb6aeabc50749bfa57015e6b92429
#
_cell.length_a   1.000
_cell.length_b   1.000
_cell.length_c   1.000
_cell.angle_alpha   90.00
_cell.angle_beta   90.00
_cell.angle_gamma   90.00
#
_symmetry.space_group_name_H-M   'P 1'
#
loop_
_entity.id
_entity.type
_entity.pdbx_description
1 polymer ?
#
loop_
_entity_poly.entity_id
_entity_poly.type
_entity_poly.pdbx_seq_one_letter_code
_entity_poly.pdbx_strand_id
1 'polypeptide(L)'
;MFLCRPLLVRAAAVAAAFLLPAIVPTLVQAADLDDAVLDEINYARARPAEYARELRRAPDWAFEQEEPGAVEEAIEFLERQPSLAPLKGDRRLDAAARAHAQAQGLRGDVGHGPAGSLGQRLRANGVFAGLCAENISYGQQDARAIVRQLIIDSRVAGRGHRRNIFSSGYSAAGVACGEHRQWGSMCVIDFAGAIVQR
;
A
#
# COMPACT_ATOMS: atom_id res chain seq x y z
N MET A 1 -38.67 80.86 2.31
CA MET A 1 -38.67 79.82 3.33
C MET A 1 -38.69 78.48 2.61
N PHE A 2 -37.46 77.94 2.27
CA PHE A 2 -37.32 76.71 1.50
C PHE A 2 -36.81 75.60 2.44
N LEU A 3 -37.63 74.56 2.57
CA LEU A 3 -37.30 73.38 3.37
C LEU A 3 -36.51 72.38 2.51
N CYS A 4 -35.25 72.17 2.88
CA CYS A 4 -34.38 71.11 2.30
C CYS A 4 -34.71 69.75 2.94
N ARG A 5 -35.12 68.79 2.14
CA ARG A 5 -35.29 67.37 2.53
C ARG A 5 -33.96 66.63 2.36
N PRO A 6 -33.47 65.82 3.32
CA PRO A 6 -32.30 65.00 3.13
C PRO A 6 -32.63 63.74 2.31
N LEU A 7 -31.78 63.45 1.30
CA LEU A 7 -31.77 62.17 0.59
C LEU A 7 -31.14 61.06 1.50
N LEU A 8 -31.91 60.02 1.77
CA LEU A 8 -31.45 58.80 2.38
C LEU A 8 -30.82 57.90 1.29
N VAL A 9 -29.47 57.81 1.36
CA VAL A 9 -28.70 56.82 0.56
C VAL A 9 -28.78 55.47 1.26
N ARG A 10 -29.47 54.50 0.63
CA ARG A 10 -29.45 53.11 1.08
C ARG A 10 -28.19 52.44 0.57
N ALA A 11 -27.29 52.08 1.47
CA ALA A 11 -26.14 51.24 1.17
C ALA A 11 -26.62 49.80 1.06
N ALA A 12 -26.48 49.22 -0.13
CA ALA A 12 -26.69 47.76 -0.34
C ALA A 12 -25.42 47.04 0.06
N ALA A 13 -25.50 46.24 1.12
CA ALA A 13 -24.41 45.32 1.50
C ALA A 13 -24.43 44.10 0.56
N VAL A 14 -23.40 43.95 -0.28
CA VAL A 14 -23.17 42.75 -1.09
C VAL A 14 -22.46 41.74 -0.19
N ALA A 15 -23.16 40.73 0.23
CA ALA A 15 -22.55 39.57 0.92
C ALA A 15 -21.85 38.70 -0.11
N ALA A 16 -20.51 38.72 -0.12
CA ALA A 16 -19.68 37.79 -0.89
C ALA A 16 -19.69 36.45 -0.18
N ALA A 17 -20.39 35.47 -0.72
CA ALA A 17 -20.31 34.09 -0.25
C ALA A 17 -18.98 33.49 -0.72
N PHE A 18 -18.04 33.31 0.19
CA PHE A 18 -16.82 32.51 -0.04
C PHE A 18 -17.21 31.04 -0.05
N LEU A 19 -17.32 30.45 -1.24
CA LEU A 19 -17.34 29.00 -1.42
C LEU A 19 -15.92 28.48 -1.14
N LEU A 20 -15.71 27.90 0.03
CA LEU A 20 -14.51 27.13 0.32
C LEU A 20 -14.53 25.87 -0.56
N PRO A 21 -13.45 25.56 -1.28
CA PRO A 21 -13.39 24.31 -2.04
C PRO A 21 -13.44 23.14 -1.06
N ALA A 22 -14.40 22.24 -1.25
CA ALA A 22 -14.46 21.00 -0.50
C ALA A 22 -13.21 20.16 -0.82
N ILE A 23 -12.36 19.95 0.18
CA ILE A 23 -11.22 19.06 0.09
C ILE A 23 -11.78 17.62 0.05
N VAL A 24 -11.88 17.03 -1.15
CA VAL A 24 -12.17 15.62 -1.38
C VAL A 24 -10.92 15.02 -2.03
N PRO A 25 -9.90 14.63 -1.26
CA PRO A 25 -8.74 14.00 -1.89
C PRO A 25 -8.33 12.61 -1.35
N THR A 26 -8.76 12.19 -0.18
CA THR A 26 -8.05 11.07 0.48
C THR A 26 -8.39 9.67 -0.04
N LEU A 27 -9.59 9.42 -0.51
CA LEU A 27 -10.01 8.08 -0.94
C LEU A 27 -9.53 7.69 -2.34
N VAL A 28 -9.46 8.64 -3.26
CA VAL A 28 -8.98 8.40 -4.64
C VAL A 28 -7.48 8.11 -4.63
N GLN A 29 -6.71 8.86 -3.86
CA GLN A 29 -5.26 8.70 -3.79
C GLN A 29 -4.83 7.37 -3.14
N ALA A 30 -5.58 6.85 -2.17
CA ALA A 30 -5.30 5.55 -1.56
C ALA A 30 -5.57 4.39 -2.53
N ALA A 31 -6.67 4.44 -3.30
CA ALA A 31 -6.97 3.43 -4.31
C ALA A 31 -5.92 3.40 -5.43
N ASP A 32 -5.43 4.56 -5.86
CA ASP A 32 -4.36 4.67 -6.85
C ASP A 32 -3.05 4.05 -6.33
N LEU A 33 -2.73 4.19 -5.04
CA LEU A 33 -1.53 3.59 -4.44
C LEU A 33 -1.69 2.06 -4.29
N ASP A 34 -2.86 1.58 -3.90
CA ASP A 34 -3.15 0.15 -3.78
C ASP A 34 -2.91 -0.57 -5.12
N ASP A 35 -3.46 -0.03 -6.21
CA ASP A 35 -3.27 -0.55 -7.57
C ASP A 35 -1.79 -0.45 -8.00
N ALA A 36 -1.14 0.68 -7.75
CA ALA A 36 0.27 0.88 -8.10
C ALA A 36 1.20 -0.10 -7.37
N VAL A 37 0.91 -0.47 -6.13
CA VAL A 37 1.67 -1.48 -5.37
C VAL A 37 1.51 -2.86 -5.99
N LEU A 38 0.29 -3.24 -6.40
CA LEU A 38 0.06 -4.52 -7.08
C LEU A 38 0.78 -4.57 -8.44
N ASP A 39 0.74 -3.49 -9.20
CA ASP A 39 1.44 -3.36 -10.48
C ASP A 39 2.96 -3.45 -10.30
N GLU A 40 3.52 -2.82 -9.28
CA GLU A 40 4.95 -2.89 -8.97
C GLU A 40 5.38 -4.30 -8.52
N ILE A 41 4.58 -4.99 -7.72
CA ILE A 41 4.79 -6.41 -7.38
C ILE A 41 4.79 -7.25 -8.66
N ASN A 42 3.84 -7.06 -9.55
CA ASN A 42 3.72 -7.79 -10.80
C ASN A 42 4.86 -7.46 -11.77
N TYR A 43 5.34 -6.23 -11.79
CA TYR A 43 6.54 -5.86 -12.52
C TYR A 43 7.77 -6.62 -12.00
N ALA A 44 8.01 -6.62 -10.69
CA ALA A 44 9.13 -7.36 -10.08
C ALA A 44 9.04 -8.87 -10.37
N ARG A 45 7.84 -9.45 -10.27
CA ARG A 45 7.60 -10.88 -10.57
C ARG A 45 7.87 -11.23 -12.03
N ALA A 46 7.41 -10.40 -12.95
CA ALA A 46 7.57 -10.65 -14.39
C ALA A 46 9.00 -10.40 -14.88
N ARG A 47 9.72 -9.48 -14.24
CA ARG A 47 11.03 -8.99 -14.71
C ARG A 47 12.06 -8.89 -13.59
N PRO A 48 12.33 -9.99 -12.85
CA PRO A 48 13.18 -9.92 -11.67
C PRO A 48 14.61 -9.48 -11.98
N ALA A 49 15.21 -9.94 -13.08
CA ALA A 49 16.54 -9.51 -13.47
C ALA A 49 16.61 -8.03 -13.89
N GLU A 50 15.53 -7.46 -14.42
CA GLU A 50 15.45 -6.01 -14.70
C GLU A 50 15.35 -5.24 -13.39
N TYR A 51 14.51 -5.69 -12.47
CA TYR A 51 14.40 -5.13 -11.13
C TYR A 51 15.74 -5.12 -10.39
N ALA A 52 16.53 -6.20 -10.50
CA ALA A 52 17.90 -6.26 -9.96
C ALA A 52 18.80 -5.16 -10.53
N ARG A 53 18.77 -4.96 -11.88
CA ARG A 53 19.55 -3.90 -12.51
C ARG A 53 19.15 -2.49 -12.06
N GLU A 54 17.88 -2.29 -11.79
CA GLU A 54 17.38 -1.02 -11.25
C GLU A 54 17.81 -0.79 -9.81
N LEU A 55 17.82 -1.83 -8.96
CA LEU A 55 18.39 -1.74 -7.62
C LEU A 55 19.86 -1.35 -7.66
N ARG A 56 20.67 -1.93 -8.57
CA ARG A 56 22.09 -1.58 -8.72
C ARG A 56 22.33 -0.12 -9.15
N ARG A 57 21.36 0.50 -9.80
CA ARG A 57 21.44 1.90 -10.28
C ARG A 57 20.79 2.90 -9.32
N ALA A 58 20.06 2.40 -8.32
CA ALA A 58 19.42 3.27 -7.36
C ALA A 58 20.48 3.99 -6.50
N PRO A 59 20.23 5.25 -6.15
CA PRO A 59 21.19 6.03 -5.35
C PRO A 59 21.27 5.49 -3.92
N ASP A 60 22.41 5.68 -3.27
CA ASP A 60 22.70 5.15 -1.93
C ASP A 60 21.67 5.56 -0.89
N TRP A 61 21.14 6.78 -0.97
CA TRP A 61 20.10 7.25 -0.05
C TRP A 61 18.82 6.38 -0.06
N ALA A 62 18.59 5.66 -1.15
CA ALA A 62 17.45 4.74 -1.26
C ALA A 62 17.58 3.52 -0.32
N PHE A 63 18.76 3.29 0.25
CA PHE A 63 19.10 2.12 1.06
C PHE A 63 19.65 2.46 2.44
N GLU A 64 19.62 3.73 2.85
CA GLU A 64 20.20 4.18 4.14
C GLU A 64 19.64 3.44 5.36
N GLN A 65 18.42 2.89 5.26
CA GLN A 65 17.78 2.17 6.35
C GLN A 65 18.02 0.65 6.30
N GLU A 66 18.68 0.17 5.24
CA GLU A 66 18.89 -1.26 5.04
C GLU A 66 20.15 -1.75 5.75
N GLU A 67 20.17 -3.03 6.14
CA GLU A 67 21.37 -3.65 6.71
C GLU A 67 22.45 -3.82 5.64
N PRO A 68 23.72 -3.70 6.00
CA PRO A 68 24.82 -4.01 5.10
C PRO A 68 24.65 -5.40 4.47
N GLY A 69 24.75 -5.48 3.15
CA GLY A 69 24.64 -6.73 2.41
C GLY A 69 23.21 -7.20 2.10
N ALA A 70 22.16 -6.65 2.73
CA ALA A 70 20.79 -7.05 2.45
C ALA A 70 20.35 -6.68 1.01
N VAL A 71 20.81 -5.54 0.53
CA VAL A 71 20.56 -5.07 -0.84
C VAL A 71 21.23 -5.99 -1.85
N GLU A 72 22.50 -6.33 -1.64
CA GLU A 72 23.24 -7.22 -2.54
C GLU A 72 22.64 -8.64 -2.56
N GLU A 73 22.26 -9.16 -1.39
CA GLU A 73 21.54 -10.43 -1.27
C GLU A 73 20.23 -10.42 -2.08
N ALA A 74 19.47 -9.29 -2.03
CA ALA A 74 18.24 -9.14 -2.80
C ALA A 74 18.52 -9.10 -4.31
N ILE A 75 19.55 -8.40 -4.74
CA ILE A 75 19.98 -8.33 -6.14
C ILE A 75 20.38 -9.71 -6.65
N GLU A 76 21.23 -10.42 -5.91
CA GLU A 76 21.65 -11.79 -6.27
C GLU A 76 20.46 -12.77 -6.34
N PHE A 77 19.48 -12.63 -5.43
CA PHE A 77 18.26 -13.41 -5.49
C PHE A 77 17.48 -13.12 -6.77
N LEU A 78 17.24 -11.85 -7.09
CA LEU A 78 16.50 -11.41 -8.27
C LEU A 78 17.15 -11.83 -9.59
N GLU A 79 18.48 -11.83 -9.67
CA GLU A 79 19.23 -12.26 -10.84
C GLU A 79 19.04 -13.77 -11.14
N ARG A 80 18.82 -14.57 -10.11
CA ARG A 80 18.56 -16.02 -10.22
C ARG A 80 17.09 -16.39 -10.30
N GLN A 81 16.20 -15.44 -9.97
CA GLN A 81 14.77 -15.68 -9.89
C GLN A 81 14.16 -15.78 -11.31
N PRO A 82 13.51 -16.89 -11.67
CA PRO A 82 12.76 -16.94 -12.92
C PRO A 82 11.54 -16.03 -12.90
N SER A 83 11.15 -15.54 -14.06
CA SER A 83 9.91 -14.77 -14.21
C SER A 83 8.69 -15.58 -13.77
N LEU A 84 7.76 -14.91 -13.11
CA LEU A 84 6.52 -15.49 -12.63
C LEU A 84 5.31 -14.80 -13.28
N ALA A 85 4.21 -15.52 -13.36
CA ALA A 85 2.94 -14.97 -13.79
C ALA A 85 2.48 -13.85 -12.83
N PRO A 86 1.79 -12.83 -13.36
CA PRO A 86 1.23 -11.77 -12.53
C PRO A 86 0.16 -12.30 -11.59
N LEU A 87 0.06 -11.71 -10.42
CA LEU A 87 -1.03 -11.90 -9.47
C LEU A 87 -2.26 -11.13 -9.98
N LYS A 88 -3.43 -11.72 -9.86
CA LYS A 88 -4.70 -11.05 -10.17
C LYS A 88 -5.18 -10.30 -8.93
N GLY A 89 -5.61 -9.06 -9.10
CA GLY A 89 -6.30 -8.32 -8.04
C GLY A 89 -7.61 -8.99 -7.65
N ASP A 90 -7.90 -9.09 -6.36
CA ASP A 90 -9.18 -9.63 -5.84
C ASP A 90 -9.73 -8.70 -4.76
N ARG A 91 -10.88 -8.07 -5.02
CA ARG A 91 -11.52 -7.08 -4.12
C ARG A 91 -11.81 -7.62 -2.72
N ARG A 92 -11.95 -8.92 -2.55
CA ARG A 92 -12.16 -9.55 -1.23
C ARG A 92 -10.85 -9.57 -0.43
N LEU A 93 -9.72 -9.78 -1.12
CA LEU A 93 -8.39 -9.63 -0.53
C LEU A 93 -8.12 -8.16 -0.19
N ASP A 94 -8.47 -7.20 -1.06
CA ASP A 94 -8.36 -5.78 -0.74
C ASP A 94 -9.16 -5.42 0.52
N ALA A 95 -10.39 -5.94 0.65
CA ALA A 95 -11.22 -5.70 1.82
C ALA A 95 -10.62 -6.29 3.12
N ALA A 96 -10.01 -7.48 3.04
CA ALA A 96 -9.34 -8.12 4.17
C ALA A 96 -8.07 -7.33 4.58
N ALA A 97 -7.25 -6.93 3.61
CA ALA A 97 -6.08 -6.09 3.83
C ALA A 97 -6.48 -4.73 4.45
N ARG A 98 -7.53 -4.11 3.93
CA ARG A 98 -8.06 -2.82 4.43
C ARG A 98 -8.55 -2.91 5.86
N ALA A 99 -9.25 -3.98 6.22
CA ALA A 99 -9.69 -4.20 7.59
C ALA A 99 -8.50 -4.28 8.55
N HIS A 100 -7.39 -4.89 8.14
CA HIS A 100 -6.17 -4.96 8.94
C HIS A 100 -5.46 -3.61 9.02
N ALA A 101 -5.25 -2.95 7.89
CA ALA A 101 -4.61 -1.63 7.82
C ALA A 101 -5.35 -0.60 8.71
N GLN A 102 -6.67 -0.52 8.61
CA GLN A 102 -7.47 0.37 9.44
C GLN A 102 -7.38 0.03 10.93
N ALA A 103 -7.48 -1.25 11.29
CA ALA A 103 -7.46 -1.67 12.68
C ALA A 103 -6.10 -1.38 13.35
N GLN A 104 -4.99 -1.65 12.67
CA GLN A 104 -3.65 -1.38 13.19
C GLN A 104 -3.25 0.09 13.08
N GLY A 105 -3.52 0.72 11.95
CA GLY A 105 -3.15 2.11 11.68
C GLY A 105 -3.62 3.06 12.76
N LEU A 106 -4.90 2.96 13.16
CA LEU A 106 -5.51 3.78 14.23
C LEU A 106 -4.85 3.57 15.59
N ARG A 107 -4.46 2.33 15.92
CA ARG A 107 -3.84 2.00 17.22
C ARG A 107 -2.34 2.23 17.22
N GLY A 108 -1.69 2.18 16.06
CA GLY A 108 -0.23 2.18 15.93
C GLY A 108 0.40 0.81 16.23
N ASP A 109 -0.39 -0.27 16.16
CA ASP A 109 0.10 -1.63 16.33
C ASP A 109 0.88 -2.09 15.09
N VAL A 110 1.78 -3.07 15.26
CA VAL A 110 2.58 -3.63 14.16
C VAL A 110 2.41 -5.15 14.08
N GLY A 111 2.76 -5.71 12.91
CA GLY A 111 2.77 -7.15 12.66
C GLY A 111 1.42 -7.70 12.20
N HIS A 112 1.32 -9.02 12.16
CA HIS A 112 0.22 -9.75 11.51
C HIS A 112 -1.00 -9.98 12.41
N GLY A 113 -0.98 -9.46 13.65
CA GLY A 113 -1.98 -9.72 14.66
C GLY A 113 -1.84 -11.12 15.29
N PRO A 114 -2.82 -11.57 16.10
CA PRO A 114 -2.79 -12.88 16.73
C PRO A 114 -2.71 -14.03 15.70
N ALA A 115 -2.16 -15.17 16.13
CA ALA A 115 -2.08 -16.36 15.28
C ALA A 115 -3.45 -16.74 14.70
N GLY A 116 -3.49 -17.02 13.41
CA GLY A 116 -4.72 -17.35 12.68
C GLY A 116 -5.60 -16.15 12.28
N SER A 117 -5.25 -14.92 12.69
CA SER A 117 -6.05 -13.73 12.38
C SER A 117 -6.15 -13.44 10.87
N LEU A 118 -5.09 -13.67 10.09
CA LEU A 118 -5.14 -13.57 8.62
C LEU A 118 -6.24 -14.46 8.05
N GLY A 119 -6.21 -15.77 8.36
CA GLY A 119 -7.22 -16.70 7.86
C GLY A 119 -8.65 -16.36 8.30
N GLN A 120 -8.82 -15.75 9.47
CA GLN A 120 -10.13 -15.25 9.94
C GLN A 120 -10.57 -14.03 9.11
N ARG A 121 -9.69 -13.05 8.89
CA ARG A 121 -9.96 -11.88 8.06
C ARG A 121 -10.34 -12.27 6.63
N LEU A 122 -9.57 -13.18 6.03
CA LEU A 122 -9.83 -13.69 4.69
C LEU A 122 -11.21 -14.33 4.59
N ARG A 123 -11.55 -15.24 5.52
CA ARG A 123 -12.87 -15.90 5.55
C ARG A 123 -14.02 -14.90 5.80
N ALA A 124 -13.83 -13.92 6.66
CA ALA A 124 -14.81 -12.87 6.93
C ALA A 124 -15.13 -12.02 5.66
N ASN A 125 -14.18 -11.94 4.74
CA ASN A 125 -14.34 -11.27 3.45
C ASN A 125 -14.63 -12.25 2.28
N GLY A 126 -15.02 -13.50 2.57
CA GLY A 126 -15.41 -14.47 1.55
C GLY A 126 -14.24 -15.09 0.78
N VAL A 127 -13.00 -14.98 1.30
CA VAL A 127 -11.83 -15.66 0.72
C VAL A 127 -11.61 -16.99 1.41
N PHE A 128 -11.74 -18.07 0.63
CA PHE A 128 -11.45 -19.44 1.06
C PHE A 128 -10.31 -19.97 0.19
N ALA A 129 -9.09 -19.96 0.71
CA ALA A 129 -7.89 -20.41 0.04
C ALA A 129 -7.11 -21.37 0.95
N GLY A 130 -6.53 -22.42 0.35
CA GLY A 130 -5.69 -23.37 1.06
C GLY A 130 -4.28 -22.83 1.35
N LEU A 131 -3.85 -21.83 0.59
CA LEU A 131 -2.56 -21.16 0.74
C LEU A 131 -2.80 -19.65 0.78
N CYS A 132 -2.31 -19.01 1.82
CA CYS A 132 -2.36 -17.55 1.97
C CYS A 132 -1.14 -17.02 2.73
N ALA A 133 -0.79 -15.77 2.49
CA ALA A 133 0.23 -15.04 3.22
C ALA A 133 -0.11 -13.55 3.27
N GLU A 134 0.61 -12.84 4.12
CA GLU A 134 0.48 -11.39 4.26
C GLU A 134 1.87 -10.76 4.31
N ASN A 135 2.05 -9.66 3.59
CA ASN A 135 3.17 -8.75 3.77
C ASN A 135 2.65 -7.42 4.32
N ILE A 136 3.46 -6.78 5.15
CA ILE A 136 3.15 -5.44 5.66
C ILE A 136 4.39 -4.57 5.53
N SER A 137 4.23 -3.41 4.89
CA SER A 137 5.23 -2.35 4.81
C SER A 137 4.81 -1.20 5.72
N TYR A 138 5.77 -0.53 6.35
CA TYR A 138 5.56 0.64 7.20
C TYR A 138 6.45 1.80 6.76
N GLY A 139 5.92 3.02 6.85
CA GLY A 139 6.68 4.26 6.65
C GLY A 139 6.93 4.66 5.20
N GLN A 140 6.56 3.82 4.24
CA GLN A 140 6.72 4.11 2.81
C GLN A 140 5.41 4.65 2.21
N GLN A 141 5.52 5.57 1.23
CA GLN A 141 4.37 6.28 0.66
C GLN A 141 4.27 6.18 -0.87
N ASP A 142 5.18 5.47 -1.51
CA ASP A 142 5.13 5.20 -2.94
C ASP A 142 5.33 3.70 -3.22
N ALA A 143 4.73 3.22 -4.31
CA ALA A 143 4.69 1.81 -4.65
C ALA A 143 6.08 1.18 -4.79
N ARG A 144 7.01 1.92 -5.41
CA ARG A 144 8.39 1.45 -5.61
C ARG A 144 9.11 1.27 -4.28
N ALA A 145 8.99 2.23 -3.35
CA ALA A 145 9.63 2.15 -2.04
C ALA A 145 9.02 1.02 -1.19
N ILE A 146 7.69 0.86 -1.22
CA ILE A 146 6.97 -0.23 -0.53
C ILE A 146 7.48 -1.59 -1.00
N VAL A 147 7.46 -1.84 -2.31
CA VAL A 147 7.83 -3.15 -2.86
C VAL A 147 9.33 -3.41 -2.73
N ARG A 148 10.16 -2.39 -2.92
CA ARG A 148 11.60 -2.46 -2.68
C ARG A 148 11.93 -2.86 -1.24
N GLN A 149 11.31 -2.23 -0.24
CA GLN A 149 11.47 -2.57 1.18
C GLN A 149 11.15 -4.06 1.42
N LEU A 150 10.03 -4.55 0.87
CA LEU A 150 9.60 -5.94 1.03
C LEU A 150 10.48 -6.96 0.27
N ILE A 151 11.13 -6.54 -0.82
CA ILE A 151 12.05 -7.38 -1.59
C ILE A 151 13.43 -7.43 -0.93
N ILE A 152 13.96 -6.30 -0.48
CA ILE A 152 15.23 -6.26 0.29
C ILE A 152 15.03 -7.02 1.59
N ASP A 153 13.92 -6.78 2.26
CA ASP A 153 13.45 -7.51 3.43
C ASP A 153 14.49 -7.55 4.56
N SER A 154 15.15 -6.41 4.77
CA SER A 154 16.18 -6.20 5.79
C SER A 154 15.65 -6.51 7.19
N ARG A 155 16.49 -7.07 8.07
CA ARG A 155 16.15 -7.45 9.45
C ARG A 155 15.05 -8.51 9.60
N VAL A 156 14.55 -9.11 8.50
CA VAL A 156 13.57 -10.19 8.54
C VAL A 156 14.26 -11.54 8.29
N ALA A 157 14.31 -12.36 9.32
CA ALA A 157 14.94 -13.67 9.22
C ALA A 157 14.28 -14.52 8.12
N GLY A 158 15.11 -15.03 7.20
CA GLY A 158 14.66 -15.87 6.09
C GLY A 158 13.89 -15.12 5.01
N ARG A 159 13.88 -13.78 5.02
CA ARG A 159 13.31 -12.95 3.93
C ARG A 159 11.87 -13.35 3.57
N GLY A 160 11.00 -13.37 4.58
CA GLY A 160 9.63 -13.86 4.45
C GLY A 160 8.80 -13.09 3.44
N HIS A 161 8.91 -11.75 3.42
CA HIS A 161 8.16 -10.91 2.51
C HIS A 161 8.61 -11.10 1.05
N ARG A 162 9.92 -11.19 0.80
CA ARG A 162 10.48 -11.51 -0.52
C ARG A 162 9.97 -12.87 -1.02
N ARG A 163 10.02 -13.91 -0.15
CA ARG A 163 9.50 -15.24 -0.52
C ARG A 163 8.02 -15.22 -0.87
N ASN A 164 7.21 -14.43 -0.19
CA ASN A 164 5.80 -14.30 -0.52
C ASN A 164 5.62 -13.66 -1.92
N ILE A 165 6.33 -12.57 -2.20
CA ILE A 165 6.27 -11.89 -3.51
C ILE A 165 6.65 -12.85 -4.64
N PHE A 166 7.69 -13.66 -4.47
CA PHE A 166 8.20 -14.56 -5.52
C PHE A 166 7.73 -16.01 -5.38
N SER A 167 6.66 -16.25 -4.64
CA SER A 167 6.03 -17.57 -4.60
C SER A 167 5.19 -17.82 -5.86
N SER A 168 5.41 -18.98 -6.51
CA SER A 168 4.57 -19.47 -7.59
C SER A 168 3.24 -20.07 -7.10
N GLY A 169 3.10 -20.29 -5.79
CA GLY A 169 1.89 -20.82 -5.18
C GLY A 169 0.73 -19.84 -5.08
N TYR A 170 1.01 -18.52 -5.21
CA TYR A 170 -0.03 -17.49 -5.19
C TYR A 170 -0.44 -17.10 -6.60
N SER A 171 -1.74 -16.90 -6.80
CA SER A 171 -2.36 -16.49 -8.07
C SER A 171 -3.15 -15.20 -7.95
N ALA A 172 -3.44 -14.75 -6.73
CA ALA A 172 -4.17 -13.51 -6.46
C ALA A 172 -3.55 -12.74 -5.31
N ALA A 173 -3.73 -11.42 -5.32
CA ALA A 173 -3.40 -10.55 -4.20
C ALA A 173 -4.44 -9.44 -4.05
N GLY A 174 -4.50 -8.87 -2.85
CA GLY A 174 -5.20 -7.64 -2.55
C GLY A 174 -4.32 -6.72 -1.74
N VAL A 175 -4.47 -5.43 -1.96
CA VAL A 175 -3.65 -4.39 -1.36
C VAL A 175 -4.52 -3.37 -0.66
N ALA A 176 -4.07 -2.88 0.49
CA ALA A 176 -4.64 -1.70 1.12
C ALA A 176 -3.57 -0.92 1.87
N CYS A 177 -3.36 0.31 1.43
CA CYS A 177 -2.48 1.27 2.07
C CYS A 177 -3.29 2.29 2.88
N GLY A 178 -2.70 2.86 3.91
CA GLY A 178 -3.35 3.85 4.75
C GLY A 178 -2.42 4.48 5.79
N GLU A 179 -2.98 5.34 6.60
CA GLU A 179 -2.25 6.01 7.67
C GLU A 179 -1.91 5.03 8.81
N HIS A 180 -0.75 5.24 9.42
CA HIS A 180 -0.32 4.51 10.61
C HIS A 180 0.17 5.49 11.68
N ARG A 181 -0.42 5.44 12.86
CA ARG A 181 -0.18 6.41 13.94
C ARG A 181 1.30 6.55 14.32
N GLN A 182 2.05 5.46 14.32
CA GLN A 182 3.48 5.45 14.71
C GLN A 182 4.42 5.68 13.53
N TRP A 183 4.09 5.16 12.34
CA TRP A 183 4.98 5.13 11.19
C TRP A 183 4.56 6.08 10.06
N GLY A 184 3.48 6.85 10.24
CA GLY A 184 2.91 7.73 9.23
C GLY A 184 2.10 6.99 8.16
N SER A 185 2.59 5.84 7.69
CA SER A 185 1.91 5.01 6.70
C SER A 185 2.12 3.52 6.94
N MET A 186 1.21 2.71 6.41
CA MET A 186 1.37 1.27 6.27
C MET A 186 0.68 0.78 5.00
N CYS A 187 1.15 -0.34 4.48
CA CYS A 187 0.54 -1.00 3.35
C CYS A 187 0.47 -2.51 3.61
N VAL A 188 -0.72 -3.07 3.55
CA VAL A 188 -0.97 -4.51 3.74
C VAL A 188 -1.20 -5.16 2.41
N ILE A 189 -0.53 -6.26 2.14
CA ILE A 189 -0.66 -7.07 0.93
C ILE A 189 -1.05 -8.49 1.33
N ASP A 190 -2.27 -8.89 1.05
CA ASP A 190 -2.76 -10.25 1.26
C ASP A 190 -2.62 -11.08 -0.02
N PHE A 191 -1.98 -12.23 0.08
CA PHE A 191 -1.78 -13.17 -1.03
C PHE A 191 -2.66 -14.41 -0.85
N ALA A 192 -3.16 -14.94 -1.96
CA ALA A 192 -3.88 -16.21 -1.98
C ALA A 192 -3.47 -17.07 -3.18
N GLY A 193 -3.45 -18.38 -2.94
CA GLY A 193 -3.40 -19.38 -4.01
C GLY A 193 -4.76 -19.51 -4.70
N ALA A 194 -5.17 -20.74 -5.03
CA ALA A 194 -6.49 -20.97 -5.60
C ALA A 194 -7.59 -20.59 -4.59
N ILE A 195 -8.47 -19.67 -4.99
CA ILE A 195 -9.62 -19.23 -4.20
C ILE A 195 -10.82 -20.10 -4.59
N VAL A 196 -11.38 -20.81 -3.62
CA VAL A 196 -12.58 -21.64 -3.83
C VAL A 196 -13.82 -20.75 -3.77
N GLN A 197 -14.66 -20.83 -4.79
CA GLN A 197 -15.99 -20.23 -4.77
C GLN A 197 -16.93 -21.15 -3.95
N ARG A 198 -17.65 -20.56 -3.02
CA ARG A 198 -18.70 -21.23 -2.23
C ARG A 198 -20.05 -20.66 -2.57
#